data_6c27162f1d37ed5cf7da67b61a9e5010
#
_entry.id   6c27162f1d37ed5cf7da67b61a9e5010
#
_cell.length_a   1.000
_cell.length_b   1.000
_cell.length_c   1.000
_cell.angle_alpha   90.00
_cell.angle_beta   90.00
_cell.angle_gamma   90.00
#
_symmetry.space_group_name_H-M   'P 1'
#
loop_
_entity.id
_entity.type
_entity.pdbx_description
1 polymer ?
#
loop_
_entity_poly.entity_id
_entity_poly.type
_entity_poly.pdbx_seq_one_letter_code
_entity_poly.pdbx_strand_id
1 'polypeptide(L)'
;SCSLVGSEMCIRDRASILVYIKGKGVVLKEPSVVAFDRDTNKIKAIGEEARLMLGRTPGNIVAVRPLRQGVISDYTVTEKMMKYFIQKALGRKTFRRPRIAVCVPSGVTEVEKKAVEDATYQAGAREVSIIEEPIAAAIGAGIDISRPCGNMIVDIGGGTSDIAVISLGGTVVSASIKIAGDDFDEAIVRYMRKKHNLLIGERTAEDIKIKIGSAYKRPEPDYMEVRGRNLVTGLPKTIKVSSEETEEALKESTMQIVEAIHGVLEKTPPELAADIADRGIVLTGGGSLLRGLEELIAEHTGINTMTAEDPMTAVAIGTGKYVEFLGGYRE
;
A
#
# COMPACT_ATOMS: atom_id res chain seq x y z
N SER A 1 22.10 -27.80 17.98
CA SER A 1 21.45 -26.74 18.75
C SER A 1 20.96 -25.63 17.81
N CYS A 2 19.67 -25.66 17.50
CA CYS A 2 19.05 -24.52 16.86
C CYS A 2 18.82 -23.41 17.89
N SER A 3 19.69 -22.44 17.94
CA SER A 3 19.45 -21.19 18.63
C SER A 3 18.38 -20.43 17.86
N LEU A 4 17.13 -20.50 18.31
CA LEU A 4 16.03 -19.67 17.89
C LEU A 4 16.26 -18.26 18.49
N VAL A 5 17.01 -17.43 17.77
CA VAL A 5 17.01 -15.99 17.92
C VAL A 5 15.58 -15.50 17.72
N GLY A 6 15.09 -14.60 18.58
CA GLY A 6 13.70 -14.17 18.65
C GLY A 6 13.11 -13.86 17.27
N SER A 7 11.89 -14.35 17.02
CA SER A 7 11.19 -14.09 15.76
C SER A 7 10.89 -12.60 15.65
N GLU A 8 11.61 -11.92 14.78
CA GLU A 8 11.39 -10.54 14.40
C GLU A 8 10.46 -10.54 13.18
N MET A 9 9.35 -9.82 13.27
CA MET A 9 8.29 -9.79 12.28
C MET A 9 7.97 -8.36 11.90
N CYS A 10 7.71 -8.12 10.63
CA CYS A 10 7.18 -6.87 10.13
C CYS A 10 5.77 -7.07 9.59
N ILE A 11 4.90 -6.13 9.86
CA ILE A 11 3.54 -6.09 9.31
C ILE A 11 3.35 -4.74 8.62
N ARG A 12 3.00 -4.79 7.34
CA ARG A 12 2.58 -3.63 6.56
C ARG A 12 1.07 -3.57 6.54
N ASP A 13 0.55 -2.39 6.77
CA ASP A 13 -0.85 -2.11 6.94
C ASP A 13 -1.43 -1.30 5.77
N ARG A 14 -1.91 -1.98 4.73
CA ARG A 14 -2.69 -1.38 3.63
C ARG A 14 -3.62 -2.41 3.00
N ALA A 15 -4.05 -2.19 1.74
CA ALA A 15 -4.88 -3.14 0.98
C ALA A 15 -4.39 -4.59 1.07
N SER A 16 -3.09 -4.79 1.35
CA SER A 16 -2.49 -6.11 1.60
C SER A 16 -1.57 -6.07 2.82
N ILE A 17 -1.74 -7.02 3.72
CA ILE A 17 -0.82 -7.27 4.82
C ILE A 17 0.34 -8.11 4.30
N LEU A 18 1.54 -7.60 4.48
CA LEU A 18 2.79 -8.29 4.21
C LEU A 18 3.48 -8.60 5.52
N VAL A 19 3.89 -9.85 5.70
CA VAL A 19 4.63 -10.28 6.89
C VAL A 19 6.02 -10.75 6.47
N TYR A 20 7.03 -10.08 6.99
CA TYR A 20 8.44 -10.45 6.85
C TYR A 20 8.93 -11.10 8.14
N ILE A 21 9.72 -12.17 8.04
CA ILE A 21 10.38 -12.81 9.18
C ILE A 21 11.87 -12.82 8.92
N LYS A 22 12.66 -12.37 9.90
CA LYS A 22 14.13 -12.41 9.86
C LYS A 22 14.65 -13.78 9.45
N GLY A 23 15.49 -13.82 8.43
CA GLY A 23 16.08 -15.04 7.89
C GLY A 23 15.18 -15.89 7.00
N LYS A 24 13.89 -15.50 6.83
CA LYS A 24 12.94 -16.19 5.94
C LYS A 24 12.40 -15.30 4.83
N GLY A 25 12.56 -13.98 4.95
CA GLY A 25 12.01 -13.03 3.99
C GLY A 25 10.50 -12.80 4.16
N VAL A 26 9.83 -12.39 3.11
CA VAL A 26 8.37 -12.22 3.09
C VAL A 26 7.70 -13.58 3.11
N VAL A 27 7.04 -13.94 4.21
CA VAL A 27 6.42 -15.25 4.43
C VAL A 27 4.91 -15.25 4.22
N LEU A 28 4.28 -14.08 4.20
CA LEU A 28 2.84 -13.93 4.03
C LEU A 28 2.51 -12.65 3.28
N LYS A 29 1.59 -12.78 2.33
CA LYS A 29 1.00 -11.66 1.60
C LYS A 29 -0.49 -11.94 1.45
N GLU A 30 -1.32 -11.20 2.16
CA GLU A 30 -2.77 -11.36 2.10
C GLU A 30 -3.50 -10.03 2.16
N PRO A 31 -4.70 -9.94 1.55
CA PRO A 31 -5.53 -8.75 1.64
C PRO A 31 -5.93 -8.43 3.09
N SER A 32 -5.97 -7.16 3.43
CA SER A 32 -6.46 -6.64 4.72
C SER A 32 -7.99 -6.62 4.73
N VAL A 33 -8.63 -7.77 4.55
CA VAL A 33 -10.09 -7.91 4.52
C VAL A 33 -10.54 -8.91 5.58
N VAL A 34 -11.62 -8.58 6.28
CA VAL A 34 -12.28 -9.45 7.26
C VAL A 34 -13.75 -9.57 6.94
N ALA A 35 -14.25 -10.78 6.86
CA ALA A 35 -15.67 -11.07 6.76
C ALA A 35 -16.20 -11.55 8.12
N PHE A 36 -17.24 -10.93 8.62
CA PHE A 36 -17.87 -11.30 9.88
C PHE A 36 -19.39 -11.29 9.77
N ASP A 37 -20.00 -12.06 10.65
CA ASP A 37 -21.45 -12.11 10.82
C ASP A 37 -21.88 -10.93 11.70
N ARG A 38 -22.76 -10.08 11.16
CA ARG A 38 -23.21 -8.84 11.81
C ARG A 38 -23.96 -9.10 13.12
N ASP A 39 -24.72 -10.18 13.17
CA ASP A 39 -25.59 -10.48 14.32
C ASP A 39 -24.81 -11.09 15.49
N THR A 40 -23.79 -11.90 15.17
CA THR A 40 -23.00 -12.61 16.17
C THR A 40 -21.60 -12.03 16.41
N ASN A 41 -21.16 -11.06 15.59
CA ASN A 41 -19.79 -10.51 15.57
C ASN A 41 -18.68 -11.59 15.43
N LYS A 42 -19.05 -12.77 14.90
CA LYS A 42 -18.09 -13.85 14.68
C LYS A 42 -17.41 -13.67 13.33
N ILE A 43 -16.07 -13.74 13.34
CA ILE A 43 -15.28 -13.74 12.11
C ILE A 43 -15.55 -15.03 11.34
N LYS A 44 -15.87 -14.90 10.06
CA LYS A 44 -16.11 -15.99 9.11
C LYS A 44 -14.88 -16.27 8.26
N ALA A 45 -14.19 -15.23 7.80
CA ALA A 45 -13.00 -15.34 6.97
C ALA A 45 -12.08 -14.13 7.16
N ILE A 46 -10.79 -14.29 6.91
CA ILE A 46 -9.78 -13.23 6.91
C ILE A 46 -8.88 -13.41 5.69
N GLY A 47 -8.41 -12.30 5.12
CA GLY A 47 -7.46 -12.32 4.01
C GLY A 47 -8.13 -12.64 2.68
N GLU A 48 -7.51 -13.52 1.88
CA GLU A 48 -7.97 -13.84 0.54
C GLU A 48 -9.39 -14.44 0.51
N GLU A 49 -9.72 -15.29 1.47
CA GLU A 49 -11.07 -15.86 1.57
C GLU A 49 -12.12 -14.75 1.78
N ALA A 50 -11.84 -13.78 2.65
CA ALA A 50 -12.72 -12.65 2.89
C ALA A 50 -12.82 -11.74 1.66
N ARG A 51 -11.73 -11.54 0.91
CA ARG A 51 -11.70 -10.76 -0.34
C ARG A 51 -12.64 -11.35 -1.39
N LEU A 52 -12.68 -12.67 -1.51
CA LEU A 52 -13.59 -13.36 -2.43
C LEU A 52 -15.08 -13.14 -2.09
N MET A 53 -15.37 -12.79 -0.83
CA MET A 53 -16.73 -12.49 -0.35
C MET A 53 -17.17 -11.05 -0.61
N LEU A 54 -16.26 -10.12 -0.92
CA LEU A 54 -16.61 -8.73 -1.21
C LEU A 54 -17.64 -8.63 -2.34
N GLY A 55 -18.74 -7.92 -2.09
CA GLY A 55 -19.84 -7.76 -3.04
C GLY A 55 -20.67 -9.02 -3.36
N ARG A 56 -20.45 -10.12 -2.61
CA ARG A 56 -21.13 -11.43 -2.81
C ARG A 56 -21.74 -12.00 -1.54
N THR A 57 -21.76 -11.24 -0.45
CA THR A 57 -22.24 -11.70 0.85
C THR A 57 -23.77 -11.56 0.97
N PRO A 58 -24.46 -12.51 1.63
CA PRO A 58 -25.84 -12.31 2.07
C PRO A 58 -25.90 -11.20 3.11
N GLY A 59 -27.08 -10.63 3.37
CA GLY A 59 -27.27 -9.42 4.16
C GLY A 59 -26.76 -9.46 5.62
N ASN A 60 -26.58 -10.65 6.19
CA ASN A 60 -26.05 -10.85 7.54
C ASN A 60 -24.52 -10.99 7.60
N ILE A 61 -23.84 -11.18 6.48
CA ILE A 61 -22.38 -11.24 6.41
C ILE A 61 -21.83 -9.95 5.81
N VAL A 62 -20.90 -9.34 6.50
CA VAL A 62 -20.24 -8.09 6.06
C VAL A 62 -18.76 -8.34 5.87
N ALA A 63 -18.25 -8.04 4.67
CA ALA A 63 -16.82 -8.04 4.40
C ALA A 63 -16.32 -6.59 4.41
N VAL A 64 -15.36 -6.29 5.28
CA VAL A 64 -14.80 -4.95 5.47
C VAL A 64 -13.28 -4.96 5.42
N ARG A 65 -12.72 -3.81 5.12
CA ARG A 65 -11.30 -3.52 5.33
C ARG A 65 -11.18 -2.77 6.66
N PRO A 66 -10.70 -3.41 7.76
CA PRO A 66 -10.62 -2.79 9.08
C PRO A 66 -9.57 -1.68 9.16
N LEU A 67 -8.66 -1.67 8.21
CA LEU A 67 -7.62 -0.67 8.03
C LEU A 67 -7.88 0.04 6.70
N ARG A 68 -8.19 1.33 6.77
CA ARG A 68 -8.40 2.19 5.61
C ARG A 68 -7.54 3.43 5.73
N GLN A 69 -6.80 3.75 4.65
CA GLN A 69 -6.00 4.98 4.56
C GLN A 69 -5.03 5.15 5.76
N GLY A 70 -4.43 4.04 6.22
CA GLY A 70 -3.52 4.04 7.36
C GLY A 70 -4.16 4.21 8.74
N VAL A 71 -5.50 4.24 8.81
CA VAL A 71 -6.25 4.44 10.07
C VAL A 71 -7.04 3.19 10.43
N ILE A 72 -7.05 2.85 11.73
CA ILE A 72 -7.89 1.77 12.27
C ILE A 72 -9.35 2.25 12.28
N SER A 73 -10.21 1.61 11.46
CA SER A 73 -11.64 1.89 11.43
C SER A 73 -12.43 1.08 12.47
N ASP A 74 -11.91 -0.10 12.83
CA ASP A 74 -12.46 -0.97 13.89
C ASP A 74 -11.33 -1.65 14.65
N TYR A 75 -11.12 -1.22 15.89
CA TYR A 75 -10.04 -1.72 16.74
C TYR A 75 -10.13 -3.21 17.03
N THR A 76 -11.32 -3.71 17.38
CA THR A 76 -11.53 -5.12 17.74
C THR A 76 -11.31 -6.05 16.56
N VAL A 77 -11.79 -5.66 15.38
CA VAL A 77 -11.60 -6.44 14.14
C VAL A 77 -10.14 -6.40 13.71
N THR A 78 -9.47 -5.24 13.85
CA THR A 78 -8.04 -5.10 13.54
C THR A 78 -7.17 -5.98 14.45
N GLU A 79 -7.39 -5.96 15.78
CA GLU A 79 -6.68 -6.82 16.73
C GLU A 79 -6.80 -8.30 16.36
N LYS A 80 -8.03 -8.76 16.09
CA LYS A 80 -8.28 -10.15 15.69
C LYS A 80 -7.60 -10.52 14.37
N MET A 81 -7.61 -9.61 13.41
CA MET A 81 -6.94 -9.77 12.13
C MET A 81 -5.42 -9.86 12.31
N MET A 82 -4.82 -8.96 13.08
CA MET A 82 -3.40 -8.98 13.40
C MET A 82 -2.99 -10.29 14.08
N LYS A 83 -3.76 -10.72 15.09
CA LYS A 83 -3.54 -11.99 15.78
C LYS A 83 -3.58 -13.20 14.84
N TYR A 84 -4.53 -13.21 13.91
CA TYR A 84 -4.63 -14.26 12.89
C TYR A 84 -3.37 -14.31 12.02
N PHE A 85 -2.90 -13.18 11.50
CA PHE A 85 -1.72 -13.14 10.65
C PHE A 85 -0.43 -13.48 11.40
N ILE A 86 -0.28 -13.02 12.65
CA ILE A 86 0.85 -13.41 13.51
C ILE A 86 0.86 -14.93 13.72
N GLN A 87 -0.28 -15.52 14.05
CA GLN A 87 -0.38 -16.98 14.25
C GLN A 87 -0.14 -17.76 12.97
N LYS A 88 -0.62 -17.26 11.83
CA LYS A 88 -0.43 -17.89 10.52
C LYS A 88 1.05 -17.86 10.09
N ALA A 89 1.73 -16.75 10.30
CA ALA A 89 3.14 -16.58 9.95
C ALA A 89 4.10 -17.36 10.85
N LEU A 90 3.84 -17.42 12.16
CA LEU A 90 4.70 -18.09 13.14
C LEU A 90 4.39 -19.60 13.29
N GLY A 91 3.19 -20.03 12.89
CA GLY A 91 2.68 -21.39 13.14
C GLY A 91 2.17 -21.59 14.56
N ARG A 92 1.34 -22.62 14.75
CA ARG A 92 0.60 -22.88 16.01
C ARG A 92 1.45 -23.25 17.23
N LYS A 93 2.77 -23.48 17.09
CA LYS A 93 3.64 -24.03 18.15
C LYS A 93 4.62 -23.01 18.75
N THR A 94 4.50 -21.73 18.44
CA THR A 94 5.48 -20.74 18.94
C THR A 94 5.05 -20.22 20.31
N PHE A 95 5.68 -20.70 21.38
CA PHE A 95 5.48 -20.22 22.76
C PHE A 95 6.11 -18.86 23.05
N ARG A 96 6.97 -18.33 22.17
CA ARG A 96 7.67 -17.05 22.38
C ARG A 96 6.93 -15.94 21.63
N ARG A 97 6.66 -14.86 22.35
CA ARG A 97 6.08 -13.64 21.76
C ARG A 97 7.12 -12.96 20.86
N PRO A 98 6.78 -12.62 19.61
CA PRO A 98 7.71 -11.97 18.68
C PRO A 98 7.95 -10.51 19.03
N ARG A 99 9.09 -9.97 18.55
CA ARG A 99 9.27 -8.52 18.34
C ARG A 99 8.62 -8.19 16.99
N ILE A 100 7.83 -7.15 16.94
CA ILE A 100 7.11 -6.76 15.73
C ILE A 100 7.40 -5.31 15.40
N ALA A 101 7.82 -5.03 14.17
CA ALA A 101 7.83 -3.69 13.64
C ALA A 101 6.60 -3.50 12.74
N VAL A 102 5.97 -2.34 12.87
CA VAL A 102 4.80 -1.95 12.09
C VAL A 102 5.11 -0.66 11.35
N CYS A 103 4.82 -0.66 10.04
CA CYS A 103 4.93 0.54 9.26
C CYS A 103 3.64 1.36 9.36
N VAL A 104 3.83 2.67 9.43
CA VAL A 104 2.74 3.65 9.40
C VAL A 104 3.03 4.75 8.38
N PRO A 105 2.00 5.33 7.75
CA PRO A 105 2.18 6.50 6.88
C PRO A 105 2.84 7.66 7.64
N SER A 106 3.54 8.53 6.92
CA SER A 106 4.21 9.69 7.52
C SER A 106 3.25 10.74 8.10
N GLY A 107 1.98 10.73 7.67
CA GLY A 107 0.95 11.69 8.10
C GLY A 107 0.09 11.25 9.30
N VAL A 108 0.38 10.11 9.94
CA VAL A 108 -0.42 9.63 11.09
C VAL A 108 -0.10 10.42 12.36
N THR A 109 -1.15 10.66 13.16
CA THR A 109 -1.04 11.33 14.45
C THR A 109 -0.41 10.41 15.52
N GLU A 110 0.13 10.98 16.58
CA GLU A 110 0.67 10.21 17.72
C GLU A 110 -0.39 9.29 18.37
N VAL A 111 -1.67 9.71 18.36
CA VAL A 111 -2.80 8.91 18.85
C VAL A 111 -3.01 7.66 17.98
N GLU A 112 -2.96 7.83 16.66
CA GLU A 112 -3.08 6.72 15.70
C GLU A 112 -1.88 5.78 15.79
N LYS A 113 -0.64 6.30 15.89
CA LYS A 113 0.56 5.48 16.14
C LYS A 113 0.39 4.64 17.40
N LYS A 114 -0.09 5.26 18.49
CA LYS A 114 -0.32 4.56 19.75
C LYS A 114 -1.39 3.49 19.63
N ALA A 115 -2.47 3.74 18.88
CA ALA A 115 -3.53 2.75 18.66
C ALA A 115 -3.00 1.52 17.90
N VAL A 116 -2.15 1.72 16.89
CA VAL A 116 -1.49 0.62 16.14
C VAL A 116 -0.54 -0.17 17.04
N GLU A 117 0.26 0.53 17.86
CA GLU A 117 1.15 -0.08 18.84
C GLU A 117 0.38 -0.96 19.82
N ASP A 118 -0.68 -0.43 20.44
CA ASP A 118 -1.50 -1.13 21.42
C ASP A 118 -2.23 -2.34 20.80
N ALA A 119 -2.78 -2.21 19.61
CA ALA A 119 -3.41 -3.32 18.88
C ALA A 119 -2.40 -4.46 18.60
N THR A 120 -1.16 -4.10 18.27
CA THR A 120 -0.09 -5.07 18.00
C THR A 120 0.38 -5.77 19.27
N TYR A 121 0.49 -5.06 20.39
CA TYR A 121 0.76 -5.67 21.70
C TYR A 121 -0.33 -6.65 22.12
N GLN A 122 -1.59 -6.27 21.97
CA GLN A 122 -2.74 -7.12 22.31
C GLN A 122 -2.85 -8.35 21.38
N ALA A 123 -2.44 -8.20 20.13
CA ALA A 123 -2.34 -9.32 19.19
C ALA A 123 -1.27 -10.35 19.56
N GLY A 124 -0.35 -10.02 20.51
CA GLY A 124 0.60 -10.98 21.09
C GLY A 124 2.07 -10.61 20.88
N ALA A 125 2.39 -9.40 20.48
CA ALA A 125 3.77 -8.93 20.40
C ALA A 125 4.41 -8.82 21.81
N ARG A 126 5.73 -9.05 21.89
CA ARG A 126 6.52 -8.77 23.09
C ARG A 126 7.03 -7.32 23.12
N GLU A 127 7.39 -6.83 21.96
CA GLU A 127 7.93 -5.50 21.74
C GLU A 127 7.43 -5.01 20.38
N VAL A 128 7.05 -3.75 20.28
CA VAL A 128 6.56 -3.13 19.04
C VAL A 128 7.46 -1.95 18.72
N SER A 129 7.88 -1.85 17.46
CA SER A 129 8.60 -0.70 16.92
C SER A 129 7.78 -0.12 15.78
N ILE A 130 7.63 1.20 15.76
CA ILE A 130 6.96 1.90 14.67
C ILE A 130 8.03 2.49 13.75
N ILE A 131 7.84 2.34 12.44
CA ILE A 131 8.68 2.95 11.40
C ILE A 131 7.79 3.65 10.38
N GLU A 132 8.24 4.79 9.87
CA GLU A 132 7.54 5.48 8.77
C GLU A 132 7.73 4.73 7.45
N GLU A 133 6.63 4.58 6.69
CA GLU A 133 6.63 3.85 5.42
C GLU A 133 7.65 4.36 4.41
N PRO A 134 7.86 5.68 4.19
CA PRO A 134 8.86 6.14 3.24
C PRO A 134 10.29 5.73 3.62
N ILE A 135 10.62 5.72 4.91
CA ILE A 135 11.94 5.26 5.39
C ILE A 135 12.11 3.77 5.10
N ALA A 136 11.11 2.96 5.45
CA ALA A 136 11.11 1.54 5.15
C ALA A 136 11.17 1.28 3.63
N ALA A 137 10.40 2.04 2.84
CA ALA A 137 10.40 1.94 1.39
C ALA A 137 11.78 2.21 0.79
N ALA A 138 12.46 3.25 1.25
CA ALA A 138 13.80 3.61 0.81
C ALA A 138 14.83 2.52 1.12
N ILE A 139 14.82 2.01 2.36
CA ILE A 139 15.70 0.89 2.76
C ILE A 139 15.42 -0.36 1.92
N GLY A 140 14.14 -0.66 1.69
CA GLY A 140 13.73 -1.83 0.90
C GLY A 140 14.06 -1.72 -0.57
N ALA A 141 14.01 -0.51 -1.14
CA ALA A 141 14.46 -0.20 -2.50
C ALA A 141 16.00 -0.20 -2.65
N GLY A 142 16.74 -0.45 -1.56
CA GLY A 142 18.21 -0.50 -1.59
C GLY A 142 18.88 0.87 -1.59
N ILE A 143 18.17 1.93 -1.23
CA ILE A 143 18.72 3.28 -1.13
C ILE A 143 19.54 3.39 0.16
N ASP A 144 20.78 3.86 0.06
CA ASP A 144 21.60 4.19 1.22
C ASP A 144 21.18 5.56 1.76
N ILE A 145 20.30 5.53 2.76
CA ILE A 145 19.77 6.73 3.40
C ILE A 145 20.69 7.34 4.46
N SER A 146 21.80 6.66 4.82
CA SER A 146 22.71 7.12 5.87
C SER A 146 23.57 8.31 5.44
N ARG A 147 23.70 8.56 4.16
CA ARG A 147 24.53 9.61 3.59
C ARG A 147 23.87 10.99 3.68
N PRO A 148 24.68 12.06 3.76
CA PRO A 148 24.18 13.44 3.72
C PRO A 148 23.83 13.84 2.27
N CYS A 149 22.82 13.20 1.69
CA CYS A 149 22.34 13.47 0.32
C CYS A 149 20.82 13.31 0.25
N GLY A 150 20.18 14.09 -0.60
CA GLY A 150 18.74 14.02 -0.84
C GLY A 150 18.33 12.76 -1.61
N ASN A 151 17.43 11.98 -1.03
CA ASN A 151 16.78 10.86 -1.71
C ASN A 151 15.27 11.07 -1.68
N MET A 152 14.61 11.10 -2.83
CA MET A 152 13.17 11.22 -2.89
C MET A 152 12.53 9.88 -3.17
N ILE A 153 11.59 9.51 -2.29
CA ILE A 153 10.80 8.30 -2.40
C ILE A 153 9.33 8.65 -2.48
N VAL A 154 8.59 7.94 -3.33
CA VAL A 154 7.14 8.05 -3.47
C VAL A 154 6.56 6.64 -3.34
N ASP A 155 5.96 6.34 -2.20
CA ASP A 155 5.31 5.06 -1.95
C ASP A 155 3.81 5.17 -2.23
N ILE A 156 3.36 4.59 -3.34
CA ILE A 156 1.96 4.59 -3.76
C ILE A 156 1.34 3.25 -3.39
N GLY A 157 0.62 3.25 -2.28
CA GLY A 157 -0.04 2.06 -1.77
C GLY A 157 -1.44 1.82 -2.34
N GLY A 158 -2.29 1.17 -1.54
CA GLY A 158 -3.73 1.02 -1.84
C GLY A 158 -4.53 2.27 -1.48
N GLY A 159 -4.36 2.80 -0.27
CA GLY A 159 -5.18 3.90 0.27
C GLY A 159 -4.46 5.23 0.46
N THR A 160 -3.12 5.26 0.45
CA THR A 160 -2.32 6.50 0.60
C THR A 160 -1.14 6.50 -0.34
N SER A 161 -0.70 7.69 -0.73
CA SER A 161 0.59 7.93 -1.35
C SER A 161 1.43 8.77 -0.40
N ASP A 162 2.57 8.22 -0.01
CA ASP A 162 3.52 8.83 0.90
C ASP A 162 4.75 9.28 0.13
N ILE A 163 5.03 10.58 0.20
CA ILE A 163 6.10 11.26 -0.53
C ILE A 163 7.06 11.79 0.50
N ALA A 164 8.34 11.46 0.40
CA ALA A 164 9.32 11.96 1.34
C ALA A 164 10.69 12.20 0.70
N VAL A 165 11.37 13.21 1.23
CA VAL A 165 12.79 13.45 1.02
C VAL A 165 13.53 13.00 2.27
N ILE A 166 14.48 12.09 2.10
CA ILE A 166 15.22 11.43 3.16
C ILE A 166 16.70 11.77 3.04
N SER A 167 17.33 12.13 4.15
CA SER A 167 18.76 12.36 4.26
C SER A 167 19.23 12.00 5.67
N LEU A 168 20.45 11.49 5.81
CA LEU A 168 21.05 11.11 7.11
C LEU A 168 20.14 10.19 7.96
N GLY A 169 19.44 9.28 7.32
CA GLY A 169 18.56 8.31 7.98
C GLY A 169 17.22 8.87 8.47
N GLY A 170 16.92 10.14 8.23
CA GLY A 170 15.69 10.81 8.66
C GLY A 170 14.91 11.47 7.54
N THR A 171 13.62 11.67 7.79
CA THR A 171 12.73 12.40 6.89
C THR A 171 12.95 13.91 7.04
N VAL A 172 13.30 14.60 5.94
CA VAL A 172 13.51 16.05 5.91
C VAL A 172 12.21 16.79 5.58
N VAL A 173 11.55 16.35 4.52
CA VAL A 173 10.23 16.85 4.09
C VAL A 173 9.38 15.68 3.72
N SER A 174 8.12 15.69 4.10
CA SER A 174 7.16 14.66 3.68
C SER A 174 5.76 15.20 3.49
N ALA A 175 4.99 14.48 2.69
CA ALA A 175 3.55 14.64 2.55
C ALA A 175 2.90 13.27 2.38
N SER A 176 1.73 13.10 2.96
CA SER A 176 0.88 11.92 2.79
C SER A 176 -0.47 12.37 2.25
N ILE A 177 -0.89 11.81 1.13
CA ILE A 177 -2.19 12.09 0.53
C ILE A 177 -3.04 10.82 0.48
N LYS A 178 -4.34 10.98 0.60
CA LYS A 178 -5.30 9.88 0.57
C LYS A 178 -5.77 9.57 -0.86
N ILE A 179 -4.82 9.50 -1.79
CA ILE A 179 -5.02 9.16 -3.20
C ILE A 179 -4.04 8.07 -3.55
N ALA A 180 -4.52 6.89 -3.93
CA ALA A 180 -3.70 5.75 -4.26
C ALA A 180 -4.45 4.70 -5.10
N GLY A 181 -4.05 3.43 -5.04
CA GLY A 181 -4.59 2.35 -5.87
C GLY A 181 -6.11 2.14 -5.77
N ASP A 182 -6.70 2.32 -4.59
CA ASP A 182 -8.15 2.18 -4.39
C ASP A 182 -8.91 3.35 -5.06
N ASP A 183 -8.33 4.56 -5.04
CA ASP A 183 -8.91 5.73 -5.73
C ASP A 183 -8.84 5.57 -7.25
N PHE A 184 -7.82 4.89 -7.76
CA PHE A 184 -7.76 4.52 -9.18
C PHE A 184 -8.91 3.57 -9.55
N ASP A 185 -9.20 2.57 -8.72
CA ASP A 185 -10.32 1.66 -8.94
C ASP A 185 -11.66 2.39 -8.90
N GLU A 186 -11.86 3.27 -7.93
CA GLU A 186 -13.07 4.11 -7.85
C GLU A 186 -13.22 5.06 -9.04
N ALA A 187 -12.12 5.64 -9.53
CA ALA A 187 -12.13 6.50 -10.71
C ALA A 187 -12.58 5.71 -11.96
N ILE A 188 -12.09 4.48 -12.13
CA ILE A 188 -12.52 3.60 -13.21
C ILE A 188 -14.01 3.25 -13.07
N VAL A 189 -14.49 2.91 -11.87
CA VAL A 189 -15.93 2.64 -11.63
C VAL A 189 -16.78 3.85 -12.01
N ARG A 190 -16.38 5.06 -11.58
CA ARG A 190 -17.10 6.31 -11.91
C ARG A 190 -17.09 6.57 -13.41
N TYR A 191 -15.98 6.34 -14.08
CA TYR A 191 -15.85 6.51 -15.53
C TYR A 191 -16.76 5.56 -16.30
N MET A 192 -16.75 4.26 -15.97
CA MET A 192 -17.61 3.26 -16.59
C MET A 192 -19.09 3.60 -16.42
N ARG A 193 -19.45 4.08 -15.23
CA ARG A 193 -20.83 4.53 -14.96
C ARG A 193 -21.22 5.74 -15.81
N LYS A 194 -20.34 6.76 -15.88
CA LYS A 194 -20.63 8.02 -16.58
C LYS A 194 -20.60 7.88 -18.10
N LYS A 195 -19.59 7.19 -18.63
CA LYS A 195 -19.34 7.11 -20.07
C LYS A 195 -20.16 6.01 -20.75
N HIS A 196 -20.30 4.86 -20.10
CA HIS A 196 -20.88 3.66 -20.70
C HIS A 196 -22.24 3.25 -20.10
N ASN A 197 -22.74 3.97 -19.09
CA ASN A 197 -23.89 3.57 -18.28
C ASN A 197 -23.75 2.12 -17.76
N LEU A 198 -22.54 1.72 -17.43
CA LEU A 198 -22.20 0.38 -16.98
C LEU A 198 -21.79 0.39 -15.52
N LEU A 199 -22.48 -0.37 -14.68
CA LEU A 199 -22.11 -0.58 -13.29
C LEU A 199 -21.22 -1.81 -13.20
N ILE A 200 -19.98 -1.60 -12.73
CA ILE A 200 -18.99 -2.64 -12.44
C ILE A 200 -18.67 -2.65 -10.96
N GLY A 201 -18.16 -3.78 -10.45
CA GLY A 201 -17.68 -3.90 -9.08
C GLY A 201 -16.20 -3.48 -8.95
N GLU A 202 -15.74 -3.23 -7.71
CA GLU A 202 -14.36 -2.87 -7.39
C GLU A 202 -13.34 -3.87 -7.97
N ARG A 203 -13.61 -5.16 -7.86
CA ARG A 203 -12.73 -6.20 -8.42
C ARG A 203 -12.56 -6.08 -9.94
N THR A 204 -13.63 -5.78 -10.65
CA THR A 204 -13.59 -5.59 -12.11
C THR A 204 -12.77 -4.33 -12.46
N ALA A 205 -12.90 -3.27 -11.66
CA ALA A 205 -12.11 -2.05 -11.84
C ALA A 205 -10.62 -2.31 -11.57
N GLU A 206 -10.29 -3.06 -10.51
CA GLU A 206 -8.91 -3.51 -10.23
C GLU A 206 -8.34 -4.33 -11.39
N ASP A 207 -9.11 -5.27 -11.96
CA ASP A 207 -8.71 -6.05 -13.12
C ASP A 207 -8.44 -5.17 -14.36
N ILE A 208 -9.27 -4.15 -14.60
CA ILE A 208 -9.07 -3.15 -15.68
C ILE A 208 -7.77 -2.39 -15.44
N LYS A 209 -7.57 -1.84 -14.23
CA LYS A 209 -6.37 -1.12 -13.84
C LYS A 209 -5.10 -1.94 -14.07
N ILE A 210 -5.07 -3.19 -13.64
CA ILE A 210 -3.90 -4.07 -13.76
C ILE A 210 -3.61 -4.43 -15.22
N LYS A 211 -4.65 -4.73 -16.01
CA LYS A 211 -4.48 -5.24 -17.38
C LYS A 211 -4.22 -4.15 -18.40
N ILE A 212 -4.98 -3.07 -18.36
CA ILE A 212 -4.96 -2.01 -19.38
C ILE A 212 -4.82 -0.60 -18.80
N GLY A 213 -4.73 -0.45 -17.46
CA GLY A 213 -4.57 0.84 -16.79
C GLY A 213 -3.33 1.58 -17.29
N SER A 214 -3.48 2.87 -17.59
CA SER A 214 -2.38 3.74 -17.98
C SER A 214 -2.57 5.14 -17.40
N ALA A 215 -1.47 5.73 -16.93
CA ALA A 215 -1.41 7.13 -16.48
C ALA A 215 -0.90 8.07 -17.58
N TYR A 216 -0.39 7.52 -18.68
CA TYR A 216 0.23 8.27 -19.76
C TYR A 216 -0.14 7.70 -21.13
N LYS A 217 -0.14 8.55 -22.17
CA LYS A 217 -0.52 8.16 -23.52
C LYS A 217 0.37 7.06 -24.06
N ARG A 218 -0.23 6.01 -24.58
CA ARG A 218 0.46 4.87 -25.18
C ARG A 218 0.51 4.99 -26.71
N PRO A 219 1.61 4.52 -27.34
CA PRO A 219 1.72 4.48 -28.81
C PRO A 219 0.62 3.62 -29.44
N GLU A 220 0.30 2.49 -28.82
CA GLU A 220 -0.76 1.59 -29.22
C GLU A 220 -1.70 1.31 -28.04
N PRO A 221 -3.03 1.47 -28.20
CA PRO A 221 -3.99 1.22 -27.13
C PRO A 221 -4.17 -0.28 -26.90
N ASP A 222 -4.16 -0.68 -25.62
CA ASP A 222 -4.64 -1.99 -25.18
C ASP A 222 -6.15 -2.00 -25.04
N TYR A 223 -6.75 -3.18 -25.18
CA TYR A 223 -8.20 -3.36 -25.05
C TYR A 223 -8.55 -4.52 -24.14
N MET A 224 -9.66 -4.39 -23.42
CA MET A 224 -10.21 -5.44 -22.56
C MET A 224 -11.73 -5.50 -22.68
N GLU A 225 -12.30 -6.71 -22.71
CA GLU A 225 -13.74 -6.89 -22.56
C GLU A 225 -14.14 -6.83 -21.09
N VAL A 226 -15.13 -5.98 -20.79
CA VAL A 226 -15.61 -5.73 -19.44
C VAL A 226 -17.10 -6.04 -19.37
N ARG A 227 -17.49 -6.82 -18.37
CA ARG A 227 -18.89 -7.17 -18.10
C ARG A 227 -19.41 -6.43 -16.87
N GLY A 228 -20.61 -5.91 -16.99
CA GLY A 228 -21.29 -5.22 -15.90
C GLY A 228 -22.80 -5.19 -16.12
N ARG A 229 -23.49 -4.46 -15.25
CA ARG A 229 -24.92 -4.24 -15.37
C ARG A 229 -25.19 -2.91 -16.08
N ASN A 230 -25.94 -2.95 -17.16
CA ASN A 230 -26.41 -1.74 -17.83
C ASN A 230 -27.38 -0.99 -16.91
N LEU A 231 -27.09 0.28 -16.62
CA LEU A 231 -27.91 1.10 -15.72
C LEU A 231 -29.24 1.55 -16.33
N VAL A 232 -29.34 1.53 -17.66
CA VAL A 232 -30.58 1.91 -18.37
C VAL A 232 -31.56 0.73 -18.41
N THR A 233 -31.09 -0.45 -18.81
CA THR A 233 -31.93 -1.64 -19.01
C THR A 233 -31.98 -2.59 -17.83
N GLY A 234 -31.02 -2.46 -16.87
CA GLY A 234 -30.85 -3.38 -15.75
C GLY A 234 -30.21 -4.73 -16.11
N LEU A 235 -29.99 -4.99 -17.41
CA LEU A 235 -29.50 -6.27 -17.91
C LEU A 235 -27.96 -6.34 -17.94
N PRO A 236 -27.36 -7.55 -17.91
CA PRO A 236 -25.94 -7.72 -18.16
C PRO A 236 -25.53 -7.17 -19.54
N LYS A 237 -24.40 -6.47 -19.59
CA LYS A 237 -23.83 -5.91 -20.81
C LYS A 237 -22.31 -6.14 -20.82
N THR A 238 -21.76 -6.46 -21.98
CA THR A 238 -20.31 -6.54 -22.22
C THR A 238 -19.92 -5.38 -23.15
N ILE A 239 -18.83 -4.70 -22.82
CA ILE A 239 -18.25 -3.64 -23.64
C ILE A 239 -16.75 -3.87 -23.80
N LYS A 240 -16.15 -3.29 -24.84
CA LYS A 240 -14.71 -3.22 -25.05
C LYS A 240 -14.22 -1.87 -24.54
N VAL A 241 -13.24 -1.88 -23.64
CA VAL A 241 -12.64 -0.69 -23.02
C VAL A 241 -11.19 -0.59 -23.46
N SER A 242 -10.70 0.62 -23.70
CA SER A 242 -9.31 0.88 -24.11
C SER A 242 -8.47 1.46 -22.98
N SER A 243 -7.14 1.38 -23.13
CA SER A 243 -6.20 2.03 -22.23
C SER A 243 -6.28 3.55 -22.27
N GLU A 244 -6.71 4.14 -23.40
CA GLU A 244 -6.95 5.59 -23.51
C GLU A 244 -8.11 6.03 -22.62
N GLU A 245 -9.15 5.22 -22.53
CA GLU A 245 -10.29 5.47 -21.62
C GLU A 245 -9.85 5.36 -20.15
N THR A 246 -8.93 4.45 -19.83
CA THR A 246 -8.38 4.36 -18.46
C THR A 246 -7.49 5.56 -18.13
N GLU A 247 -6.70 6.07 -19.08
CA GLU A 247 -5.92 7.30 -18.93
C GLU A 247 -6.84 8.49 -18.61
N GLU A 248 -7.93 8.67 -19.41
CA GLU A 248 -8.94 9.71 -19.15
C GLU A 248 -9.55 9.56 -17.75
N ALA A 249 -9.89 8.33 -17.34
CA ALA A 249 -10.48 8.06 -16.04
C ALA A 249 -9.54 8.37 -14.87
N LEU A 250 -8.25 8.09 -15.01
CA LEU A 250 -7.24 8.18 -13.95
C LEU A 250 -6.57 9.56 -13.86
N LYS A 251 -6.76 10.42 -14.85
CA LYS A 251 -6.06 11.71 -14.98
C LYS A 251 -6.13 12.57 -13.71
N GLU A 252 -7.30 12.70 -13.12
CA GLU A 252 -7.51 13.52 -11.93
C GLU A 252 -6.69 12.97 -10.74
N SER A 253 -6.77 11.67 -10.49
CA SER A 253 -6.08 11.03 -9.36
C SER A 253 -4.56 11.03 -9.54
N THR A 254 -4.06 10.78 -10.74
CA THR A 254 -2.62 10.79 -11.02
C THR A 254 -2.02 12.19 -10.96
N MET A 255 -2.76 13.22 -11.42
CA MET A 255 -2.32 14.62 -11.31
C MET A 255 -2.26 15.10 -9.86
N GLN A 256 -3.14 14.65 -8.98
CA GLN A 256 -3.05 14.97 -7.54
C GLN A 256 -1.78 14.40 -6.90
N ILE A 257 -1.31 13.24 -7.35
CA ILE A 257 -0.02 12.69 -6.92
C ILE A 257 1.13 13.58 -7.42
N VAL A 258 1.10 13.97 -8.69
CA VAL A 258 2.10 14.90 -9.27
C VAL A 258 2.15 16.22 -8.51
N GLU A 259 1.00 16.81 -8.21
CA GLU A 259 0.91 18.07 -7.42
C GLU A 259 1.49 17.91 -6.01
N ALA A 260 1.24 16.76 -5.37
CA ALA A 260 1.82 16.48 -4.06
C ALA A 260 3.35 16.32 -4.11
N ILE A 261 3.89 15.71 -5.18
CA ILE A 261 5.33 15.62 -5.43
C ILE A 261 5.93 17.02 -5.58
N HIS A 262 5.31 17.89 -6.39
CA HIS A 262 5.72 19.30 -6.52
C HIS A 262 5.73 20.01 -5.16
N GLY A 263 4.66 19.87 -4.38
CA GLY A 263 4.57 20.49 -3.06
C GLY A 263 5.64 20.04 -2.05
N VAL A 264 6.18 18.83 -2.19
CA VAL A 264 7.32 18.33 -1.41
C VAL A 264 8.62 18.92 -1.94
N LEU A 265 8.82 18.94 -3.27
CA LEU A 265 10.02 19.50 -3.90
C LEU A 265 10.17 21.01 -3.59
N GLU A 266 9.09 21.76 -3.62
CA GLU A 266 9.09 23.20 -3.28
C GLU A 266 9.56 23.50 -1.85
N LYS A 267 9.30 22.59 -0.92
CA LYS A 267 9.71 22.69 0.49
C LYS A 267 11.08 22.10 0.77
N THR A 268 11.67 21.43 -0.21
CA THR A 268 12.95 20.73 -0.07
C THR A 268 14.10 21.74 -0.07
N PRO A 269 15.07 21.64 0.86
CA PRO A 269 16.26 22.46 0.84
C PRO A 269 16.99 22.37 -0.51
N PRO A 270 17.56 23.50 -1.02
CA PRO A 270 18.14 23.56 -2.37
C PRO A 270 19.22 22.49 -2.64
N GLU A 271 20.09 22.20 -1.67
CA GLU A 271 21.14 21.21 -1.81
C GLU A 271 20.57 19.81 -2.00
N LEU A 272 19.51 19.46 -1.24
CA LEU A 272 18.85 18.16 -1.38
C LEU A 272 18.01 18.10 -2.65
N ALA A 273 17.44 19.20 -3.10
CA ALA A 273 16.73 19.25 -4.38
C ALA A 273 17.68 19.05 -5.56
N ALA A 274 18.91 19.58 -5.50
CA ALA A 274 19.95 19.31 -6.48
C ALA A 274 20.33 17.82 -6.51
N ASP A 275 20.52 17.20 -5.34
CA ASP A 275 20.78 15.77 -5.25
C ASP A 275 19.66 14.93 -5.91
N ILE A 276 18.39 15.30 -5.68
CA ILE A 276 17.22 14.61 -6.25
C ILE A 276 17.20 14.77 -7.77
N ALA A 277 17.55 15.95 -8.30
CA ALA A 277 17.61 16.16 -9.74
C ALA A 277 18.61 15.21 -10.43
N ASP A 278 19.74 14.93 -9.76
CA ASP A 278 20.78 14.03 -10.27
C ASP A 278 20.44 12.54 -10.05
N ARG A 279 19.84 12.20 -8.91
CA ARG A 279 19.58 10.80 -8.49
C ARG A 279 18.24 10.28 -8.98
N GLY A 280 17.28 11.15 -9.20
CA GLY A 280 15.93 10.83 -9.60
C GLY A 280 14.96 10.59 -8.43
N ILE A 281 13.71 10.34 -8.81
CA ILE A 281 12.61 9.98 -7.91
C ILE A 281 12.43 8.46 -7.98
N VAL A 282 12.34 7.81 -6.82
CA VAL A 282 12.11 6.37 -6.74
C VAL A 282 10.67 6.10 -6.32
N LEU A 283 9.96 5.32 -7.13
CA LEU A 283 8.59 4.91 -6.87
C LEU A 283 8.56 3.53 -6.20
N THR A 284 7.70 3.36 -5.22
CA THR A 284 7.42 2.09 -4.54
C THR A 284 5.93 1.91 -4.31
N GLY A 285 5.53 0.75 -3.78
CA GLY A 285 4.14 0.41 -3.56
C GLY A 285 3.46 -0.19 -4.80
N GLY A 286 2.30 -0.82 -4.58
CA GLY A 286 1.56 -1.47 -5.68
C GLY A 286 0.98 -0.51 -6.71
N GLY A 287 0.64 0.72 -6.29
CA GLY A 287 0.13 1.76 -7.19
C GLY A 287 1.17 2.28 -8.17
N SER A 288 2.48 2.18 -7.84
CA SER A 288 3.57 2.57 -8.73
C SER A 288 3.68 1.71 -9.99
N LEU A 289 3.06 0.52 -9.98
CA LEU A 289 2.99 -0.37 -11.13
C LEU A 289 1.99 0.08 -12.22
N LEU A 290 1.25 1.17 -11.97
CA LEU A 290 0.42 1.78 -13.00
C LEU A 290 1.28 2.25 -14.16
N ARG A 291 1.02 1.73 -15.34
CA ARG A 291 1.81 2.02 -16.53
C ARG A 291 1.78 3.50 -16.87
N GLY A 292 2.91 4.03 -17.30
CA GLY A 292 3.02 5.44 -17.70
C GLY A 292 3.13 6.42 -16.53
N LEU A 293 3.15 5.95 -15.29
CA LEU A 293 3.25 6.84 -14.13
C LEU A 293 4.65 7.46 -13.99
N GLU A 294 5.70 6.70 -14.32
CA GLU A 294 7.08 7.20 -14.36
C GLU A 294 7.21 8.35 -15.38
N GLU A 295 6.69 8.15 -16.59
CA GLU A 295 6.72 9.13 -17.67
C GLU A 295 5.92 10.38 -17.31
N LEU A 296 4.74 10.20 -16.71
CA LEU A 296 3.91 11.32 -16.25
C LEU A 296 4.63 12.18 -15.21
N ILE A 297 5.22 11.55 -14.20
CA ILE A 297 5.95 12.28 -13.14
C ILE A 297 7.20 12.95 -13.72
N ALA A 298 7.97 12.23 -14.54
CA ALA A 298 9.17 12.78 -15.15
C ALA A 298 8.87 13.96 -16.07
N GLU A 299 7.79 13.92 -16.86
CA GLU A 299 7.37 15.02 -17.72
C GLU A 299 7.02 16.28 -16.92
N HIS A 300 6.28 16.10 -15.83
CA HIS A 300 5.81 17.23 -15.02
C HIS A 300 6.87 17.81 -14.08
N THR A 301 7.79 16.98 -13.57
CA THR A 301 8.83 17.43 -12.62
C THR A 301 10.17 17.80 -13.30
N GLY A 302 10.39 17.31 -14.50
CA GLY A 302 11.70 17.39 -15.17
C GLY A 302 12.77 16.49 -14.52
N ILE A 303 12.39 15.60 -13.61
CA ILE A 303 13.31 14.73 -12.87
C ILE A 303 13.09 13.29 -13.32
N ASN A 304 14.19 12.56 -13.58
CA ASN A 304 14.12 11.14 -13.92
C ASN A 304 13.39 10.36 -12.81
N THR A 305 12.43 9.54 -13.20
CA THR A 305 11.61 8.78 -12.26
C THR A 305 11.71 7.30 -12.60
N MET A 306 11.91 6.47 -11.59
CA MET A 306 12.07 5.02 -11.75
C MET A 306 11.31 4.27 -10.65
N THR A 307 10.73 3.12 -11.01
CA THR A 307 10.10 2.22 -10.05
C THR A 307 11.15 1.25 -9.49
N ALA A 308 11.12 1.01 -8.18
CA ALA A 308 11.98 0.03 -7.53
C ALA A 308 11.78 -1.38 -8.13
N GLU A 309 12.81 -2.23 -8.06
CA GLU A 309 12.80 -3.58 -8.65
C GLU A 309 11.63 -4.43 -8.15
N ASP A 310 11.31 -4.39 -6.85
CA ASP A 310 10.14 -5.05 -6.25
C ASP A 310 9.32 -4.05 -5.42
N PRO A 311 8.54 -3.18 -6.07
CA PRO A 311 7.87 -2.08 -5.40
C PRO A 311 6.80 -2.54 -4.41
N MET A 312 6.20 -3.70 -4.63
CA MET A 312 5.14 -4.22 -3.76
C MET A 312 5.66 -4.70 -2.41
N THR A 313 6.91 -5.17 -2.34
CA THR A 313 7.51 -5.73 -1.12
C THR A 313 8.55 -4.81 -0.48
N ALA A 314 8.94 -3.72 -1.14
CA ALA A 314 9.98 -2.81 -0.71
C ALA A 314 9.79 -2.37 0.76
N VAL A 315 8.62 -1.91 1.14
CA VAL A 315 8.33 -1.49 2.53
C VAL A 315 8.50 -2.64 3.52
N ALA A 316 8.02 -3.84 3.20
CA ALA A 316 8.12 -5.00 4.08
C ALA A 316 9.59 -5.46 4.26
N ILE A 317 10.36 -5.47 3.17
CA ILE A 317 11.80 -5.79 3.19
C ILE A 317 12.57 -4.74 3.99
N GLY A 318 12.28 -3.46 3.75
CA GLY A 318 12.94 -2.36 4.46
C GLY A 318 12.64 -2.36 5.95
N THR A 319 11.40 -2.62 6.35
CA THR A 319 11.03 -2.77 7.76
C THR A 319 11.73 -3.94 8.39
N GLY A 320 11.84 -5.08 7.69
CA GLY A 320 12.60 -6.24 8.16
C GLY A 320 14.07 -5.91 8.40
N LYS A 321 14.74 -5.25 7.44
CA LYS A 321 16.13 -4.79 7.57
C LYS A 321 16.31 -3.79 8.73
N TYR A 322 15.35 -2.89 8.93
CA TYR A 322 15.38 -1.92 10.03
C TYR A 322 15.32 -2.61 11.40
N VAL A 323 14.48 -3.62 11.57
CA VAL A 323 14.41 -4.41 12.82
C VAL A 323 15.70 -5.18 13.06
N GLU A 324 16.29 -5.75 12.01
CA GLU A 324 17.61 -6.42 12.11
C GLU A 324 18.71 -5.48 12.61
N PHE A 325 18.70 -4.24 12.10
CA PHE A 325 19.63 -3.19 12.52
C PHE A 325 19.43 -2.81 13.99
N LEU A 326 18.19 -2.61 14.45
CA LEU A 326 17.89 -2.31 15.85
C LEU A 326 18.26 -3.46 16.80
N GLY A 327 18.12 -4.71 16.34
CA GLY A 327 18.49 -5.92 17.09
C GLY A 327 20.02 -6.06 17.31
N GLY A 328 20.82 -5.65 16.33
CA GLY A 328 22.29 -5.74 16.39
C GLY A 328 22.98 -4.73 17.31
N TYR A 329 22.29 -3.70 17.77
CA TYR A 329 22.84 -2.71 18.73
C TYR A 329 22.58 -3.07 20.22
N ARG A 330 21.91 -4.19 20.49
CA ARG A 330 21.55 -4.61 21.86
C ARG A 330 22.16 -5.96 22.29
N GLU A 331 23.14 -6.47 21.54
CA GLU A 331 24.03 -7.55 21.97
C GLU A 331 25.40 -6.90 22.44
#